data_637194bb3243eee3e4aa6d7a19ee73dd
#
_entry.id   637194bb3243eee3e4aa6d7a19ee73dd
#
_cell.length_a   1.000
_cell.length_b   1.000
_cell.length_c   1.000
_cell.angle_alpha   90.00
_cell.angle_beta   90.00
_cell.angle_gamma   90.00
#
_symmetry.space_group_name_H-M   'P 1'
#
loop_
_entity.id
_entity.type
_entity.pdbx_description
1 polymer ?
#
loop_
_entity_poly.entity_id
_entity_poly.type
_entity_poly.pdbx_seq_one_letter_code
_entity_poly.pdbx_strand_id
1 'polypeptide(L)'
;QEGKISLQDHICDYFPEYLPGVVHPWLAEMTIENMLKMQTCHNMTTYNKTSTTENWVRSFFQTEPTHRPGTLFMYDTSSSHVLCALVEKLTGKKMLDYMKDKLLRQIGFSEESYILEDPFGTSMGGSGLMATPEDLLRTGCMMLKQEKGSYVARATEPRTATQLDGADGWYGYMIPIPMEGTFGMMGMGGQMMLAFPEMDLVVVTTADTQGMVGVEQLMQNAVTEVLLKDCFPENDVEKTTLPVLRTVFEGKPCADYGKKYPLLRNKYGFTWCGVTFSEEDQKGVLSYEMEGRECQIPFGIGHLEEGEFPIYKEKCASSGAWIDQHTLFILCWLIGESVASIRFR
;
A
#
# COMPACT_ATOMS: atom_id res chain seq x y z
N GLN A 1 -24.30 -9.46 -7.45
CA GLN A 1 -24.73 -10.62 -8.26
C GLN A 1 -25.57 -11.62 -7.46
N GLU A 2 -25.38 -11.73 -6.15
CA GLU A 2 -26.18 -12.59 -5.27
C GLU A 2 -27.54 -11.98 -4.86
N GLY A 3 -27.84 -10.78 -5.29
CA GLY A 3 -29.08 -10.09 -4.98
C GLY A 3 -29.23 -9.63 -3.52
N LYS A 4 -28.14 -9.59 -2.75
CA LYS A 4 -28.15 -9.17 -1.35
C LYS A 4 -28.18 -7.65 -1.18
N ILE A 5 -27.67 -6.93 -2.16
CA ILE A 5 -27.57 -5.46 -2.19
C ILE A 5 -27.82 -4.97 -3.61
N SER A 6 -28.25 -3.71 -3.71
CA SER A 6 -28.31 -2.92 -4.94
C SER A 6 -27.27 -1.80 -4.89
N LEU A 7 -26.77 -1.37 -6.05
CA LEU A 7 -25.88 -0.20 -6.13
C LEU A 7 -26.58 1.08 -5.67
N GLN A 8 -27.91 1.12 -5.72
CA GLN A 8 -28.73 2.26 -5.33
C GLN A 8 -29.16 2.24 -3.86
N ASP A 9 -28.83 1.18 -3.12
CA ASP A 9 -29.11 1.13 -1.70
C ASP A 9 -28.28 2.17 -0.94
N HIS A 10 -28.85 2.76 0.10
CA HIS A 10 -28.15 3.71 0.95
C HIS A 10 -27.30 2.97 1.98
N ILE A 11 -26.04 3.36 2.13
CA ILE A 11 -25.12 2.71 3.06
C ILE A 11 -25.59 2.80 4.51
N CYS A 12 -26.29 3.86 4.88
CA CYS A 12 -26.85 4.07 6.22
C CYS A 12 -27.82 2.98 6.63
N ASP A 13 -28.54 2.37 5.69
CA ASP A 13 -29.52 1.30 5.99
C ASP A 13 -28.86 0.04 6.53
N TYR A 14 -27.58 -0.15 6.24
CA TYR A 14 -26.80 -1.32 6.66
C TYR A 14 -26.05 -1.14 7.98
N PHE A 15 -25.88 0.10 8.45
CA PHE A 15 -25.10 0.41 9.66
C PHE A 15 -25.83 1.35 10.62
N PRO A 16 -27.12 1.05 10.98
CA PRO A 16 -27.89 1.92 11.88
C PRO A 16 -27.23 2.13 13.24
N GLU A 17 -26.43 1.16 13.71
CA GLU A 17 -25.71 1.19 14.98
C GLU A 17 -24.57 2.23 15.04
N TYR A 18 -24.12 2.71 13.89
CA TYR A 18 -23.02 3.68 13.79
C TYR A 18 -23.51 5.11 13.44
N LEU A 19 -24.79 5.27 13.18
CA LEU A 19 -25.35 6.58 12.80
C LEU A 19 -25.31 7.56 13.98
N PRO A 20 -25.05 8.87 13.72
CA PRO A 20 -25.21 9.91 14.73
C PRO A 20 -26.70 10.11 15.07
N GLY A 21 -26.98 10.72 16.22
CA GLY A 21 -28.37 10.99 16.65
C GLY A 21 -29.18 11.82 15.65
N VAL A 22 -28.51 12.68 14.87
CA VAL A 22 -29.08 13.41 13.72
C VAL A 22 -28.20 13.11 12.53
N VAL A 23 -28.75 12.42 11.54
CA VAL A 23 -28.04 12.04 10.31
C VAL A 23 -28.09 13.21 9.32
N HIS A 24 -26.92 13.65 8.86
CA HIS A 24 -26.85 14.70 7.84
C HIS A 24 -27.49 14.21 6.54
N PRO A 25 -28.30 15.03 5.81
CA PRO A 25 -28.97 14.60 4.58
C PRO A 25 -28.04 14.00 3.52
N TRP A 26 -26.85 14.55 3.35
CA TRP A 26 -25.87 14.04 2.40
C TRP A 26 -25.31 12.67 2.78
N LEU A 27 -25.17 12.38 4.07
CA LEU A 27 -24.80 11.04 4.52
C LEU A 27 -25.97 10.07 4.29
N ALA A 28 -27.19 10.48 4.58
CA ALA A 28 -28.39 9.65 4.41
C ALA A 28 -28.67 9.27 2.94
N GLU A 29 -28.39 10.16 1.99
CA GLU A 29 -28.63 9.93 0.55
C GLU A 29 -27.47 9.18 -0.14
N MET A 30 -26.37 8.91 0.56
CA MET A 30 -25.17 8.29 -0.04
C MET A 30 -25.42 6.82 -0.39
N THR A 31 -25.28 6.49 -1.67
CA THR A 31 -25.48 5.14 -2.20
C THR A 31 -24.20 4.32 -2.21
N ILE A 32 -24.33 3.00 -2.28
CA ILE A 32 -23.20 2.07 -2.50
C ILE A 32 -22.48 2.41 -3.82
N GLU A 33 -23.20 2.84 -4.86
CA GLU A 33 -22.57 3.26 -6.11
C GLU A 33 -21.71 4.51 -5.94
N ASN A 34 -22.14 5.50 -5.15
CA ASN A 34 -21.30 6.66 -4.85
C ASN A 34 -19.98 6.24 -4.20
N MET A 35 -20.01 5.32 -3.25
CA MET A 35 -18.82 4.80 -2.58
C MET A 35 -17.90 4.05 -3.54
N LEU A 36 -18.44 3.19 -4.41
CA LEU A 36 -17.66 2.46 -5.41
C LEU A 36 -16.95 3.38 -6.41
N LYS A 37 -17.53 4.56 -6.67
CA LYS A 37 -16.98 5.60 -7.58
C LYS A 37 -16.04 6.58 -6.88
N MET A 38 -15.74 6.39 -5.58
CA MET A 38 -14.99 7.37 -4.79
C MET A 38 -15.62 8.77 -4.81
N GLN A 39 -16.97 8.81 -4.79
CA GLN A 39 -17.78 10.03 -4.75
C GLN A 39 -18.61 10.07 -3.46
N THR A 40 -17.97 9.84 -2.32
CA THR A 40 -18.61 9.92 -0.99
C THR A 40 -18.94 11.36 -0.62
N CYS A 41 -19.46 11.58 0.58
CA CYS A 41 -19.67 12.93 1.11
C CYS A 41 -18.46 13.47 1.92
N HIS A 42 -17.35 12.74 1.96
CA HIS A 42 -16.13 13.09 2.69
C HIS A 42 -15.01 13.50 1.74
N ASN A 43 -14.17 14.43 2.17
CA ASN A 43 -13.04 14.94 1.39
C ASN A 43 -11.70 14.27 1.75
N MET A 44 -11.71 13.32 2.66
CA MET A 44 -10.53 12.56 3.09
C MET A 44 -10.94 11.28 3.81
N THR A 45 -9.96 10.41 4.04
CA THR A 45 -10.13 9.24 4.93
C THR A 45 -10.50 9.68 6.33
N THR A 46 -11.57 9.10 6.88
CA THR A 46 -12.22 9.55 8.13
C THR A 46 -11.60 9.00 9.40
N TYR A 47 -10.75 7.98 9.30
CA TYR A 47 -10.11 7.35 10.45
C TYR A 47 -8.59 7.63 10.54
N ASN A 48 -8.06 7.51 11.74
CA ASN A 48 -6.63 7.59 11.98
C ASN A 48 -6.00 6.18 12.03
N LYS A 49 -5.17 5.84 11.05
CA LYS A 49 -4.50 4.52 10.96
C LYS A 49 -3.60 4.19 12.15
N THR A 50 -3.13 5.18 12.89
CA THR A 50 -2.28 4.97 14.07
C THR A 50 -3.07 4.77 15.35
N SER A 51 -4.38 5.01 15.33
CA SER A 51 -5.24 4.79 16.49
C SER A 51 -5.53 3.29 16.67
N THR A 52 -5.29 2.78 17.86
CA THR A 52 -5.62 1.40 18.26
C THR A 52 -6.97 1.28 18.95
N THR A 53 -7.67 2.39 19.15
CA THR A 53 -8.94 2.48 19.90
C THR A 53 -10.10 3.00 19.07
N GLU A 54 -9.84 3.44 17.86
CA GLU A 54 -10.86 3.98 16.96
C GLU A 54 -11.49 2.86 16.13
N ASN A 55 -12.82 2.81 16.11
CA ASN A 55 -13.56 1.99 15.16
C ASN A 55 -13.65 2.71 13.81
N TRP A 56 -12.95 2.19 12.82
CA TRP A 56 -12.81 2.84 11.52
C TRP A 56 -14.13 2.89 10.72
N VAL A 57 -14.97 1.87 10.87
CA VAL A 57 -16.29 1.88 10.25
C VAL A 57 -17.17 2.96 10.88
N ARG A 58 -17.18 3.03 12.22
CA ARG A 58 -17.96 4.05 12.94
C ARG A 58 -17.51 5.46 12.60
N SER A 59 -16.19 5.71 12.47
CA SER A 59 -15.66 7.05 12.16
C SER A 59 -16.23 7.61 10.86
N PHE A 60 -16.45 6.74 9.87
CA PHE A 60 -17.06 7.13 8.59
C PHE A 60 -18.46 7.76 8.75
N PHE A 61 -19.28 7.17 9.61
CA PHE A 61 -20.65 7.66 9.85
C PHE A 61 -20.71 8.84 10.82
N GLN A 62 -19.67 9.02 11.64
CA GLN A 62 -19.60 10.10 12.64
C GLN A 62 -18.90 11.37 12.10
N THR A 63 -18.22 11.27 10.98
CA THR A 63 -17.53 12.41 10.35
C THR A 63 -18.53 13.28 9.61
N GLU A 64 -18.48 14.60 9.85
CA GLU A 64 -19.38 15.58 9.22
C GLU A 64 -19.14 15.61 7.70
N PRO A 65 -20.19 15.48 6.87
CA PRO A 65 -20.09 15.61 5.44
C PRO A 65 -19.60 16.99 4.98
N THR A 66 -18.75 17.01 3.96
CA THR A 66 -18.19 18.24 3.38
C THR A 66 -18.85 18.65 2.06
N HIS A 67 -19.45 17.71 1.35
CA HIS A 67 -20.10 17.92 0.05
C HIS A 67 -21.15 16.84 -0.22
N ARG A 68 -21.98 17.09 -1.22
CA ARG A 68 -23.02 16.15 -1.64
C ARG A 68 -22.40 14.93 -2.33
N PRO A 69 -22.79 13.68 -1.96
CA PRO A 69 -22.29 12.48 -2.63
C PRO A 69 -22.65 12.46 -4.11
N GLY A 70 -21.80 11.83 -4.92
CA GLY A 70 -21.97 11.75 -6.37
C GLY A 70 -21.53 13.00 -7.14
N THR A 71 -20.99 14.04 -6.48
CA THR A 71 -20.64 15.31 -7.14
C THR A 71 -19.14 15.49 -7.38
N LEU A 72 -18.30 14.99 -6.48
CA LEU A 72 -16.83 15.15 -6.54
C LEU A 72 -16.16 13.80 -6.40
N PHE A 73 -15.12 13.57 -7.18
CA PHE A 73 -14.19 12.48 -6.96
C PHE A 73 -13.22 12.87 -5.84
N MET A 74 -13.21 12.08 -4.77
CA MET A 74 -12.26 12.22 -3.67
C MET A 74 -11.80 10.83 -3.26
N TYR A 75 -10.52 10.51 -3.52
CA TYR A 75 -9.99 9.22 -3.11
C TYR A 75 -10.06 9.06 -1.59
N ASP A 76 -10.85 8.10 -1.15
CA ASP A 76 -11.19 7.89 0.25
C ASP A 76 -11.06 6.42 0.65
N THR A 77 -9.99 6.09 1.37
CA THR A 77 -9.73 4.72 1.86
C THR A 77 -10.80 4.24 2.84
N SER A 78 -11.48 5.16 3.55
CA SER A 78 -12.55 4.77 4.49
C SER A 78 -13.78 4.23 3.77
N SER A 79 -14.10 4.71 2.56
CA SER A 79 -15.19 4.14 1.77
C SER A 79 -14.95 2.69 1.40
N SER A 80 -13.72 2.34 0.98
CA SER A 80 -13.33 0.97 0.68
C SER A 80 -13.43 0.07 1.93
N HIS A 81 -13.02 0.60 3.08
CA HIS A 81 -13.09 -0.11 4.36
C HIS A 81 -14.54 -0.38 4.78
N VAL A 82 -15.45 0.59 4.67
CA VAL A 82 -16.87 0.42 4.98
C VAL A 82 -17.53 -0.58 4.02
N LEU A 83 -17.20 -0.56 2.73
CA LEU A 83 -17.70 -1.56 1.78
C LEU A 83 -17.19 -2.97 2.10
N CYS A 84 -15.95 -3.10 2.56
CA CYS A 84 -15.44 -4.36 3.07
C CYS A 84 -16.24 -4.85 4.29
N ALA A 85 -16.45 -3.97 5.28
CA ALA A 85 -17.27 -4.25 6.44
C ALA A 85 -18.72 -4.66 6.06
N LEU A 86 -19.29 -4.05 5.02
CA LEU A 86 -20.60 -4.41 4.50
C LEU A 86 -20.61 -5.86 3.98
N VAL A 87 -19.59 -6.28 3.24
CA VAL A 87 -19.47 -7.65 2.76
C VAL A 87 -19.36 -8.61 3.94
N GLU A 88 -18.52 -8.33 4.92
CA GLU A 88 -18.39 -9.17 6.12
C GLU A 88 -19.68 -9.27 6.91
N LYS A 89 -20.38 -8.14 7.10
CA LYS A 89 -21.69 -8.10 7.78
C LYS A 89 -22.75 -8.95 7.09
N LEU A 90 -22.83 -8.89 5.77
CA LEU A 90 -23.84 -9.60 4.99
C LEU A 90 -23.54 -11.08 4.77
N THR A 91 -22.28 -11.46 4.85
CA THR A 91 -21.84 -12.82 4.56
C THR A 91 -21.48 -13.62 5.81
N GLY A 92 -21.17 -12.94 6.91
CA GLY A 92 -20.65 -13.55 8.14
C GLY A 92 -19.23 -14.11 7.99
N LYS A 93 -18.50 -13.73 6.93
CA LYS A 93 -17.13 -14.19 6.62
C LYS A 93 -16.21 -12.99 6.47
N LYS A 94 -14.91 -13.20 6.77
CA LYS A 94 -13.88 -12.23 6.41
C LYS A 94 -13.86 -12.00 4.90
N MET A 95 -13.54 -10.76 4.49
CA MET A 95 -13.62 -10.35 3.09
C MET A 95 -12.84 -11.28 2.18
N LEU A 96 -11.57 -11.58 2.51
CA LEU A 96 -10.73 -12.42 1.67
C LEU A 96 -11.20 -13.88 1.65
N ASP A 97 -11.66 -14.42 2.77
CA ASP A 97 -12.21 -15.79 2.84
C ASP A 97 -13.44 -15.92 1.94
N TYR A 98 -14.32 -14.91 1.99
CA TYR A 98 -15.48 -14.88 1.10
C TYR A 98 -15.07 -14.82 -0.37
N MET A 99 -14.07 -14.01 -0.72
CA MET A 99 -13.55 -13.93 -2.09
C MET A 99 -12.86 -15.23 -2.51
N LYS A 100 -12.07 -15.86 -1.63
CA LYS A 100 -11.44 -17.16 -1.87
C LYS A 100 -12.50 -18.22 -2.18
N ASP A 101 -13.55 -18.32 -1.38
CA ASP A 101 -14.63 -19.28 -1.59
C ASP A 101 -15.40 -19.09 -2.90
N LYS A 102 -15.56 -17.84 -3.32
CA LYS A 102 -16.40 -17.52 -4.50
C LYS A 102 -15.63 -17.52 -5.81
N LEU A 103 -14.37 -17.11 -5.78
CA LEU A 103 -13.64 -16.78 -7.00
C LEU A 103 -12.15 -17.15 -6.93
N LEU A 104 -11.44 -16.70 -5.88
CA LEU A 104 -9.98 -16.65 -5.93
C LEU A 104 -9.33 -18.04 -5.94
N ARG A 105 -9.91 -19.05 -5.26
CA ARG A 105 -9.42 -20.45 -5.33
C ARG A 105 -9.46 -21.01 -6.74
N GLN A 106 -10.44 -20.61 -7.55
CA GLN A 106 -10.58 -21.09 -8.93
C GLN A 106 -9.44 -20.62 -9.83
N ILE A 107 -8.80 -19.53 -9.48
CA ILE A 107 -7.65 -18.98 -10.22
C ILE A 107 -6.31 -19.34 -9.56
N GLY A 108 -6.33 -20.16 -8.51
CA GLY A 108 -5.13 -20.60 -7.80
C GLY A 108 -4.49 -19.51 -6.92
N PHE A 109 -5.29 -18.58 -6.40
CA PHE A 109 -4.84 -17.58 -5.42
C PHE A 109 -4.33 -18.28 -4.15
N SER A 110 -3.25 -17.78 -3.55
CA SER A 110 -2.59 -18.41 -2.41
C SER A 110 -3.49 -18.50 -1.18
N GLU A 111 -3.51 -19.66 -0.53
CA GLU A 111 -4.21 -19.83 0.75
C GLU A 111 -3.50 -19.11 1.90
N GLU A 112 -2.20 -18.84 1.77
CA GLU A 112 -1.40 -18.11 2.75
C GLU A 112 -1.63 -16.60 2.72
N SER A 113 -2.28 -16.09 1.66
CA SER A 113 -2.63 -14.67 1.56
C SER A 113 -3.67 -14.28 2.61
N TYR A 114 -3.51 -13.09 3.18
CA TYR A 114 -4.39 -12.53 4.21
C TYR A 114 -4.60 -11.03 4.04
N ILE A 115 -5.59 -10.49 4.74
CA ILE A 115 -5.80 -9.04 4.87
C ILE A 115 -5.62 -8.68 6.34
N LEU A 116 -4.86 -7.60 6.59
CA LEU A 116 -4.74 -7.02 7.93
C LEU A 116 -6.11 -6.54 8.42
N GLU A 117 -6.28 -6.49 9.73
CA GLU A 117 -7.52 -6.06 10.37
C GLU A 117 -7.37 -4.69 11.05
N ASP A 118 -8.46 -3.96 11.12
CA ASP A 118 -8.56 -2.78 11.95
C ASP A 118 -8.58 -3.17 13.46
N PRO A 119 -8.49 -2.21 14.40
CA PRO A 119 -8.50 -2.51 15.84
C PRO A 119 -9.76 -3.23 16.35
N PHE A 120 -10.82 -3.28 15.55
CA PHE A 120 -12.09 -3.94 15.89
C PHE A 120 -12.32 -5.24 15.12
N GLY A 121 -11.30 -5.71 14.40
CA GLY A 121 -11.32 -7.00 13.72
C GLY A 121 -12.02 -6.96 12.36
N THR A 122 -12.23 -5.81 11.74
CA THR A 122 -12.71 -5.71 10.35
C THR A 122 -11.52 -5.75 9.39
N SER A 123 -11.59 -6.55 8.33
CA SER A 123 -10.54 -6.56 7.31
C SER A 123 -10.34 -5.18 6.70
N MET A 124 -9.08 -4.76 6.52
CA MET A 124 -8.73 -3.45 5.97
C MET A 124 -9.09 -3.38 4.49
N GLY A 125 -10.30 -2.91 4.17
CA GLY A 125 -10.83 -2.90 2.80
C GLY A 125 -10.12 -1.97 1.83
N GLY A 126 -9.37 -0.99 2.31
CA GLY A 126 -8.65 -0.03 1.49
C GLY A 126 -7.13 -0.21 1.50
N SER A 127 -6.61 -1.24 2.20
CA SER A 127 -5.16 -1.51 2.32
C SER A 127 -4.95 -2.89 2.96
N GLY A 128 -3.70 -3.25 3.24
CA GLY A 128 -3.40 -4.41 4.09
C GLY A 128 -3.57 -5.79 3.45
N LEU A 129 -3.79 -5.89 2.15
CA LEU A 129 -3.72 -7.18 1.46
C LEU A 129 -2.27 -7.64 1.37
N MET A 130 -1.99 -8.80 1.94
CA MET A 130 -0.72 -9.51 1.85
C MET A 130 -0.91 -10.70 0.89
N ALA A 131 -0.37 -10.56 -0.31
CA ALA A 131 -0.51 -11.51 -1.39
C ALA A 131 0.79 -11.58 -2.22
N THR A 132 0.96 -12.64 -2.98
CA THR A 132 2.11 -12.78 -3.88
C THR A 132 1.90 -11.98 -5.17
N PRO A 133 2.98 -11.57 -5.87
CA PRO A 133 2.84 -10.98 -7.21
C PRO A 133 2.05 -11.88 -8.18
N GLU A 134 2.22 -13.21 -8.08
CA GLU A 134 1.47 -14.18 -8.87
C GLU A 134 -0.03 -14.15 -8.59
N ASP A 135 -0.44 -13.90 -7.34
CA ASP A 135 -1.86 -13.76 -6.99
C ASP A 135 -2.48 -12.55 -7.68
N LEU A 136 -1.76 -11.42 -7.70
CA LEU A 136 -2.19 -10.22 -8.42
C LEU A 136 -2.22 -10.46 -9.93
N LEU A 137 -1.22 -11.14 -10.49
CA LEU A 137 -1.16 -11.50 -11.91
C LEU A 137 -2.36 -12.36 -12.31
N ARG A 138 -2.66 -13.42 -11.54
CA ARG A 138 -3.82 -14.30 -11.78
C ARG A 138 -5.12 -13.54 -11.71
N THR A 139 -5.23 -12.60 -10.75
CA THR A 139 -6.42 -11.74 -10.62
C THR A 139 -6.57 -10.85 -11.86
N GLY A 140 -5.51 -10.19 -12.33
CA GLY A 140 -5.53 -9.38 -13.53
C GLY A 140 -5.89 -10.19 -14.79
N CYS A 141 -5.29 -11.36 -14.95
CA CYS A 141 -5.61 -12.28 -16.07
C CYS A 141 -7.08 -12.76 -16.02
N MET A 142 -7.62 -13.01 -14.83
CA MET A 142 -9.04 -13.34 -14.66
C MET A 142 -9.92 -12.15 -15.04
N MET A 143 -9.54 -10.93 -14.65
CA MET A 143 -10.29 -9.73 -15.00
C MET A 143 -10.28 -9.44 -16.50
N LEU A 144 -9.17 -9.68 -17.21
CA LEU A 144 -9.09 -9.56 -18.66
C LEU A 144 -10.05 -10.50 -19.40
N LYS A 145 -10.21 -11.72 -18.90
CA LYS A 145 -11.02 -12.77 -19.52
C LYS A 145 -12.51 -12.66 -19.23
N GLN A 146 -12.96 -11.63 -18.54
CA GLN A 146 -14.37 -11.49 -18.19
C GLN A 146 -15.25 -11.18 -19.40
N GLU A 147 -16.39 -11.83 -19.46
CA GLU A 147 -17.37 -11.63 -20.51
C GLU A 147 -17.92 -10.20 -20.51
N LYS A 148 -18.18 -9.69 -21.72
CA LYS A 148 -18.81 -8.38 -21.91
C LYS A 148 -20.16 -8.33 -21.20
N GLY A 149 -20.37 -7.30 -20.37
CA GLY A 149 -21.57 -7.13 -19.57
C GLY A 149 -21.52 -7.79 -18.18
N SER A 150 -20.47 -8.53 -17.83
CA SER A 150 -20.22 -8.99 -16.45
C SER A 150 -20.04 -7.80 -15.50
N TYR A 151 -20.10 -8.06 -14.18
CA TYR A 151 -19.84 -7.00 -13.19
C TYR A 151 -18.41 -6.45 -13.32
N VAL A 152 -17.41 -7.31 -13.54
CA VAL A 152 -16.02 -6.91 -13.70
C VAL A 152 -15.86 -6.02 -14.92
N ALA A 153 -16.43 -6.39 -16.07
CA ALA A 153 -16.42 -5.55 -17.28
C ALA A 153 -17.03 -4.17 -17.01
N ARG A 154 -18.15 -4.12 -16.27
CA ARG A 154 -18.77 -2.82 -15.88
C ARG A 154 -17.94 -2.04 -14.86
N ALA A 155 -17.21 -2.73 -13.98
CA ALA A 155 -16.39 -2.10 -12.95
C ALA A 155 -15.14 -1.44 -13.53
N THR A 156 -14.67 -1.91 -14.69
CA THR A 156 -13.52 -1.35 -15.42
C THR A 156 -13.92 -0.28 -16.46
N GLU A 157 -15.20 0.06 -16.58
CA GLU A 157 -15.65 1.17 -17.44
C GLU A 157 -15.36 2.52 -16.78
N PRO A 158 -14.93 3.55 -17.55
CA PRO A 158 -14.75 4.91 -17.05
C PRO A 158 -16.08 5.49 -16.52
N ARG A 159 -16.14 5.89 -15.25
CA ARG A 159 -17.35 6.43 -14.60
C ARG A 159 -17.15 7.81 -14.01
N THR A 160 -15.99 8.07 -13.47
CA THR A 160 -15.67 9.34 -12.81
C THR A 160 -14.29 9.78 -13.26
N ALA A 161 -14.18 11.00 -13.76
CA ALA A 161 -12.88 11.61 -14.06
C ALA A 161 -12.12 11.86 -12.75
N THR A 162 -10.86 11.51 -12.72
CA THR A 162 -9.97 11.79 -11.61
C THR A 162 -9.11 13.00 -11.95
N GLN A 163 -8.86 13.86 -10.98
CA GLN A 163 -7.91 14.98 -11.11
C GLN A 163 -6.71 14.74 -10.20
N LEU A 164 -6.34 13.47 -10.02
CA LEU A 164 -5.19 13.11 -9.20
C LEU A 164 -3.90 13.50 -9.91
N ASP A 165 -3.14 14.38 -9.29
CA ASP A 165 -1.78 14.78 -9.69
C ASP A 165 -1.61 15.27 -11.15
N GLY A 166 -2.67 15.88 -11.70
CA GLY A 166 -2.61 16.47 -13.05
C GLY A 166 -2.63 15.45 -14.20
N ALA A 167 -2.93 14.19 -13.92
CA ALA A 167 -3.15 13.16 -14.94
C ALA A 167 -4.65 13.05 -15.26
N ASP A 168 -4.98 13.05 -16.55
CA ASP A 168 -6.32 12.81 -17.06
C ASP A 168 -6.66 11.31 -16.95
N GLY A 169 -6.96 10.85 -15.74
CA GLY A 169 -7.35 9.48 -15.46
C GLY A 169 -8.85 9.35 -15.19
N TRP A 170 -9.31 8.12 -15.18
CA TRP A 170 -10.70 7.76 -14.85
C TRP A 170 -10.74 6.74 -13.71
N TYR A 171 -11.89 6.61 -13.11
CA TYR A 171 -12.17 5.65 -12.05
C TYR A 171 -13.48 4.92 -12.36
N GLY A 172 -13.43 3.59 -12.26
CA GLY A 172 -14.59 2.72 -12.38
C GLY A 172 -15.23 2.42 -11.02
N TYR A 173 -15.61 1.18 -10.77
CA TYR A 173 -16.06 0.74 -9.44
C TYR A 173 -14.87 0.18 -8.66
N MET A 174 -14.26 0.99 -7.82
CA MET A 174 -13.03 0.70 -7.06
C MET A 174 -11.82 0.31 -7.92
N ILE A 175 -11.83 0.67 -9.19
CA ILE A 175 -10.76 0.32 -10.14
C ILE A 175 -10.26 1.57 -10.84
N PRO A 176 -9.00 1.97 -10.61
CA PRO A 176 -8.35 3.03 -11.38
C PRO A 176 -8.22 2.67 -12.86
N ILE A 177 -8.37 3.68 -13.71
CA ILE A 177 -8.17 3.63 -15.15
C ILE A 177 -7.14 4.71 -15.48
N PRO A 178 -5.84 4.43 -15.28
CA PRO A 178 -4.79 5.44 -15.36
C PRO A 178 -4.52 5.93 -16.77
N MET A 179 -4.85 5.13 -17.78
CA MET A 179 -4.72 5.45 -19.20
C MET A 179 -5.94 4.91 -19.97
N GLU A 180 -6.26 5.53 -21.10
CA GLU A 180 -7.32 5.04 -21.97
C GLU A 180 -7.10 3.58 -22.38
N GLY A 181 -8.13 2.77 -22.33
CA GLY A 181 -8.07 1.34 -22.67
C GLY A 181 -7.35 0.45 -21.65
N THR A 182 -6.96 0.97 -20.49
CA THR A 182 -6.33 0.19 -19.42
C THR A 182 -7.18 0.18 -18.15
N PHE A 183 -6.86 -0.70 -17.23
CA PHE A 183 -7.36 -0.65 -15.85
C PHE A 183 -6.35 -1.31 -14.92
N GLY A 184 -6.46 -1.05 -13.61
CA GLY A 184 -5.52 -1.66 -12.69
C GLY A 184 -5.86 -1.50 -11.23
N MET A 185 -4.95 -1.95 -10.41
CA MET A 185 -4.91 -1.77 -8.97
C MET A 185 -3.60 -1.08 -8.64
N MET A 186 -3.66 -0.01 -7.88
CA MET A 186 -2.49 0.80 -7.55
C MET A 186 -2.40 0.93 -6.03
N GLY A 187 -1.29 0.50 -5.50
CA GLY A 187 -0.99 0.54 -4.07
C GLY A 187 0.23 1.40 -3.76
N MET A 188 0.32 1.83 -2.52
CA MET A 188 1.41 2.65 -2.02
C MET A 188 2.76 1.94 -2.22
N GLY A 189 3.79 2.70 -2.59
CA GLY A 189 5.15 2.18 -2.75
C GLY A 189 5.41 1.48 -4.08
N GLY A 190 4.48 1.54 -5.06
CA GLY A 190 4.66 0.92 -6.37
C GLY A 190 4.15 -0.52 -6.46
N GLN A 191 3.23 -0.91 -5.58
CA GLN A 191 2.47 -2.13 -5.72
C GLN A 191 1.43 -1.93 -6.82
N MET A 192 1.63 -2.47 -7.99
CA MET A 192 0.73 -2.25 -9.13
C MET A 192 0.37 -3.55 -9.84
N MET A 193 -0.85 -3.62 -10.31
CA MET A 193 -1.32 -4.55 -11.32
C MET A 193 -2.01 -3.72 -12.41
N LEU A 194 -1.44 -3.69 -13.61
CA LEU A 194 -1.99 -2.98 -14.77
C LEU A 194 -2.38 -3.98 -15.84
N ALA A 195 -3.59 -3.84 -16.36
CA ALA A 195 -4.12 -4.64 -17.44
C ALA A 195 -4.26 -3.81 -18.72
N PHE A 196 -3.83 -4.38 -19.82
CA PHE A 196 -3.89 -3.83 -21.18
C PHE A 196 -4.75 -4.76 -22.05
N PRO A 197 -6.08 -4.57 -22.05
CA PRO A 197 -7.03 -5.47 -22.74
C PRO A 197 -6.74 -5.67 -24.22
N GLU A 198 -6.37 -4.62 -24.96
CA GLU A 198 -6.08 -4.71 -26.40
C GLU A 198 -4.83 -5.53 -26.72
N MET A 199 -3.94 -5.70 -25.74
CA MET A 199 -2.69 -6.45 -25.86
C MET A 199 -2.76 -7.83 -25.21
N ASP A 200 -3.88 -8.18 -24.59
CA ASP A 200 -4.03 -9.40 -23.74
C ASP A 200 -2.89 -9.53 -22.71
N LEU A 201 -2.52 -8.39 -22.09
CA LEU A 201 -1.35 -8.29 -21.22
C LEU A 201 -1.72 -7.80 -19.83
N VAL A 202 -1.10 -8.41 -18.81
CA VAL A 202 -1.11 -7.93 -17.42
C VAL A 202 0.32 -7.75 -16.96
N VAL A 203 0.60 -6.61 -16.33
CA VAL A 203 1.88 -6.31 -15.70
C VAL A 203 1.67 -6.14 -14.21
N VAL A 204 2.49 -6.81 -13.41
CA VAL A 204 2.51 -6.66 -11.96
C VAL A 204 3.88 -6.16 -11.52
N THR A 205 3.89 -5.16 -10.65
CA THR A 205 5.10 -4.68 -9.99
C THR A 205 4.93 -4.72 -8.48
N THR A 206 6.01 -5.05 -7.79
CA THR A 206 6.13 -4.88 -6.35
C THR A 206 7.38 -4.07 -6.08
N ALA A 207 7.28 -3.01 -5.30
CA ALA A 207 8.38 -2.09 -5.06
C ALA A 207 8.25 -1.40 -3.71
N ASP A 208 9.33 -0.82 -3.23
CA ASP A 208 9.35 0.14 -2.13
C ASP A 208 9.87 1.49 -2.66
N THR A 209 8.95 2.29 -3.17
CA THR A 209 9.25 3.62 -3.72
C THR A 209 8.74 4.75 -2.81
N GLN A 210 8.39 4.47 -1.58
CA GLN A 210 7.88 5.46 -0.64
C GLN A 210 8.88 6.60 -0.42
N GLY A 211 8.37 7.82 -0.51
CA GLY A 211 9.17 9.03 -0.41
C GLY A 211 9.93 9.42 -1.68
N MET A 212 9.72 8.72 -2.79
CA MET A 212 10.24 9.06 -4.10
C MET A 212 9.10 9.60 -4.98
N VAL A 213 9.09 10.89 -5.20
CA VAL A 213 8.05 11.55 -6.02
C VAL A 213 8.21 11.14 -7.49
N GLY A 214 7.11 10.75 -8.15
CA GLY A 214 7.05 10.48 -9.58
C GLY A 214 7.57 9.10 -10.01
N VAL A 215 8.00 8.23 -9.09
CA VAL A 215 8.50 6.89 -9.47
C VAL A 215 7.39 6.02 -10.04
N GLU A 216 6.17 6.11 -9.54
CA GLU A 216 5.01 5.40 -10.07
C GLU A 216 4.77 5.74 -11.54
N GLN A 217 4.86 7.02 -11.89
CA GLN A 217 4.77 7.47 -13.29
C GLN A 217 5.95 6.97 -14.13
N LEU A 218 7.16 6.95 -13.58
CA LEU A 218 8.32 6.40 -14.29
C LEU A 218 8.16 4.91 -14.56
N MET A 219 7.62 4.14 -13.62
CA MET A 219 7.33 2.72 -13.81
C MET A 219 6.28 2.51 -14.89
N GLN A 220 5.19 3.28 -14.87
CA GLN A 220 4.16 3.24 -15.91
C GLN A 220 4.75 3.58 -17.28
N ASN A 221 5.55 4.64 -17.36
CA ASN A 221 6.22 5.04 -18.62
C ASN A 221 7.18 3.96 -19.12
N ALA A 222 7.97 3.36 -18.25
CA ALA A 222 8.89 2.29 -18.61
C ALA A 222 8.16 1.07 -19.19
N VAL A 223 7.05 0.65 -18.57
CA VAL A 223 6.19 -0.42 -19.08
C VAL A 223 5.65 -0.04 -20.47
N THR A 224 5.10 1.17 -20.60
CA THR A 224 4.54 1.65 -21.88
C THR A 224 5.61 1.73 -22.97
N GLU A 225 6.81 2.20 -22.65
CA GLU A 225 7.92 2.26 -23.60
C GLU A 225 8.38 0.88 -24.07
N VAL A 226 8.43 -0.11 -23.18
CA VAL A 226 8.77 -1.49 -23.53
C VAL A 226 7.70 -2.10 -24.41
N LEU A 227 6.42 -1.90 -24.07
CA LEU A 227 5.29 -2.40 -24.86
C LEU A 227 5.24 -1.80 -26.26
N LEU A 228 5.51 -0.50 -26.40
CA LEU A 228 5.51 0.19 -27.71
C LEU A 228 6.67 -0.24 -28.60
N LYS A 229 7.73 -0.82 -28.06
CA LYS A 229 8.91 -1.23 -28.82
C LYS A 229 8.85 -2.67 -29.34
N ASP A 230 7.79 -3.42 -29.03
CA ASP A 230 7.67 -4.87 -29.33
C ASP A 230 8.91 -5.70 -28.91
N CYS A 231 9.64 -5.21 -27.92
CA CYS A 231 10.89 -5.81 -27.45
C CYS A 231 10.68 -6.44 -26.07
N PHE A 232 10.23 -7.67 -26.04
CA PHE A 232 10.32 -8.48 -24.83
C PHE A 232 11.68 -9.18 -24.84
N PRO A 233 12.54 -8.96 -23.84
CA PRO A 233 13.78 -9.73 -23.75
C PRO A 233 13.45 -11.21 -23.53
N GLU A 234 13.98 -12.07 -24.40
CA GLU A 234 13.86 -13.54 -24.26
C GLU A 234 14.68 -14.12 -23.11
N ASN A 235 15.13 -13.32 -22.20
CA ASN A 235 16.11 -13.73 -21.18
C ASN A 235 15.45 -14.14 -19.87
N ASP A 236 16.04 -15.13 -19.23
CA ASP A 236 15.74 -15.61 -17.89
C ASP A 236 15.61 -14.43 -16.90
N VAL A 237 14.54 -14.45 -16.13
CA VAL A 237 14.30 -13.50 -15.04
C VAL A 237 15.42 -13.67 -14.01
N GLU A 238 16.42 -12.80 -14.04
CA GLU A 238 17.34 -12.69 -12.92
C GLU A 238 16.53 -12.29 -11.67
N LYS A 239 16.60 -13.11 -10.64
CA LYS A 239 16.05 -12.77 -9.33
C LYS A 239 16.75 -11.51 -8.83
N THR A 240 16.09 -10.39 -8.94
CA THR A 240 16.60 -9.11 -8.43
C THR A 240 16.55 -9.14 -6.92
N THR A 241 17.71 -9.10 -6.29
CA THR A 241 17.83 -8.88 -4.85
C THR A 241 17.70 -7.39 -4.55
N LEU A 242 17.34 -7.05 -3.32
CA LEU A 242 17.35 -5.66 -2.86
C LEU A 242 18.71 -5.00 -3.14
N PRO A 243 18.73 -3.75 -3.61
CA PRO A 243 19.98 -3.08 -3.95
C PRO A 243 20.84 -2.87 -2.71
N VAL A 244 22.12 -3.17 -2.82
CA VAL A 244 23.10 -2.94 -1.78
C VAL A 244 23.70 -1.54 -1.94
N LEU A 245 23.77 -0.76 -0.85
CA LEU A 245 24.47 0.51 -0.86
C LEU A 245 25.95 0.30 -1.16
N ARG A 246 26.48 1.09 -2.07
CA ARG A 246 27.89 1.10 -2.40
C ARG A 246 28.56 2.35 -1.85
N THR A 247 29.72 2.16 -1.27
CA THR A 247 30.55 3.28 -0.83
C THR A 247 30.99 4.10 -2.04
N VAL A 248 30.72 5.39 -2.01
CA VAL A 248 31.19 6.35 -3.04
C VAL A 248 32.46 7.08 -2.62
N PHE A 249 32.92 6.85 -1.39
CA PHE A 249 34.12 7.44 -0.82
C PHE A 249 35.24 6.37 -0.72
N GLU A 250 36.36 6.62 -1.39
CA GLU A 250 37.56 5.81 -1.29
C GLU A 250 38.45 6.38 -0.16
N GLY A 251 38.43 5.74 0.97
CA GLY A 251 39.25 6.13 2.12
C GLY A 251 38.80 5.43 3.39
N LYS A 252 39.66 5.41 4.40
CA LYS A 252 39.25 4.93 5.72
C LYS A 252 38.48 6.03 6.41
N PRO A 253 37.18 5.83 6.70
CA PRO A 253 36.42 6.78 7.51
C PRO A 253 37.12 6.91 8.87
N CYS A 254 37.25 8.13 9.36
CA CYS A 254 37.66 8.36 10.73
C CYS A 254 36.42 8.14 11.62
N ALA A 255 36.24 6.92 12.10
CA ALA A 255 35.12 6.60 12.96
C ALA A 255 35.64 6.14 14.33
N ASP A 256 35.17 6.80 15.36
CA ASP A 256 35.28 6.34 16.74
C ASP A 256 34.15 5.31 16.99
N TYR A 257 34.35 4.10 16.51
CA TYR A 257 33.41 3.00 16.76
C TYR A 257 33.31 2.68 18.25
N GLY A 258 32.10 2.24 18.67
CA GLY A 258 31.85 1.83 20.04
C GLY A 258 31.58 2.95 21.04
N LYS A 259 31.55 4.20 20.61
CA LYS A 259 31.18 5.34 21.48
C LYS A 259 29.71 5.67 21.33
N LYS A 260 29.10 6.08 22.46
CA LYS A 260 27.76 6.66 22.48
C LYS A 260 27.86 8.18 22.37
N TYR A 261 27.21 8.74 21.38
CA TYR A 261 27.16 10.18 21.14
C TYR A 261 25.82 10.74 21.59
N PRO A 262 25.79 11.68 22.56
CA PRO A 262 24.56 12.31 22.97
C PRO A 262 24.02 13.18 21.83
N LEU A 263 22.73 13.13 21.61
CA LEU A 263 22.03 13.89 20.59
C LEU A 263 21.33 15.11 21.17
N LEU A 264 21.31 16.19 20.43
CA LEU A 264 20.48 17.34 20.74
C LEU A 264 19.01 16.97 20.62
N ARG A 265 18.15 17.75 21.31
CA ARG A 265 16.70 17.56 21.24
C ARG A 265 16.24 17.51 19.77
N ASN A 266 15.59 16.44 19.40
CA ASN A 266 15.09 16.19 18.06
C ASN A 266 13.63 15.71 18.10
N LYS A 267 12.96 15.79 16.95
CA LYS A 267 11.54 15.42 16.83
C LYS A 267 11.25 13.93 17.00
N TYR A 268 12.26 13.08 16.94
CA TYR A 268 12.13 11.64 17.05
C TYR A 268 12.36 11.12 18.48
N GLY A 269 12.76 12.00 19.41
CA GLY A 269 13.02 11.61 20.79
C GLY A 269 14.30 10.80 21.00
N PHE A 270 15.22 10.82 20.05
CA PHE A 270 16.52 10.13 20.21
C PHE A 270 17.39 10.90 21.21
N THR A 271 17.97 10.19 22.17
CA THR A 271 18.82 10.79 23.20
C THR A 271 20.30 10.59 22.94
N TRP A 272 20.68 9.45 22.36
CA TRP A 272 22.03 9.16 21.92
C TRP A 272 22.00 8.20 20.72
N CYS A 273 23.10 8.14 19.99
CA CYS A 273 23.38 7.11 18.99
C CYS A 273 24.85 6.67 19.05
N GLY A 274 25.13 5.51 18.48
CA GLY A 274 26.48 4.98 18.35
C GLY A 274 26.53 3.88 17.29
N VAL A 275 27.73 3.63 16.75
CA VAL A 275 27.96 2.59 15.76
C VAL A 275 29.06 1.68 16.26
N THR A 276 28.84 0.38 16.22
CA THR A 276 29.91 -0.63 16.31
C THR A 276 30.14 -1.20 14.92
N PHE A 277 31.37 -1.60 14.61
CA PHE A 277 31.73 -2.12 13.29
C PHE A 277 32.83 -3.17 13.40
N SER A 278 32.69 -4.27 12.63
CA SER A 278 33.70 -5.29 12.43
C SER A 278 34.26 -5.15 11.01
N GLU A 279 35.55 -4.85 10.91
CA GLU A 279 36.23 -4.78 9.61
C GLU A 279 36.37 -6.18 8.96
N GLU A 280 36.48 -7.24 9.75
CA GLU A 280 36.59 -8.60 9.25
C GLU A 280 35.33 -9.07 8.55
N ASP A 281 34.18 -8.82 9.17
CA ASP A 281 32.88 -9.25 8.65
C ASP A 281 32.21 -8.21 7.76
N GLN A 282 32.77 -7.01 7.66
CA GLN A 282 32.14 -5.85 7.02
C GLN A 282 30.72 -5.58 7.52
N LYS A 283 30.50 -5.76 8.85
CA LYS A 283 29.22 -5.64 9.52
C LYS A 283 29.25 -4.55 10.60
N GLY A 284 28.17 -3.84 10.73
CA GLY A 284 27.99 -2.85 11.76
C GLY A 284 26.64 -2.97 12.47
N VAL A 285 26.54 -2.32 13.61
CA VAL A 285 25.28 -2.15 14.33
C VAL A 285 25.13 -0.68 14.69
N LEU A 286 24.06 -0.06 14.21
CA LEU A 286 23.60 1.24 14.69
C LEU A 286 22.80 1.01 15.97
N SER A 287 23.27 1.60 17.08
CA SER A 287 22.55 1.62 18.35
C SER A 287 22.07 3.02 18.65
N TYR A 288 20.86 3.15 19.17
CA TYR A 288 20.28 4.44 19.59
C TYR A 288 19.28 4.23 20.72
N GLU A 289 18.99 5.29 21.46
CA GLU A 289 17.94 5.29 22.48
C GLU A 289 16.78 6.17 22.03
N MET A 290 15.59 5.62 22.12
CA MET A 290 14.34 6.31 21.83
C MET A 290 13.32 5.93 22.91
N GLU A 291 12.69 6.92 23.51
CA GLU A 291 11.68 6.73 24.57
C GLU A 291 12.14 5.82 25.73
N GLY A 292 13.42 5.92 26.12
CA GLY A 292 14.00 5.10 27.20
C GLY A 292 14.29 3.64 26.82
N ARG A 293 14.21 3.29 25.53
CA ARG A 293 14.54 1.96 25.01
C ARG A 293 15.77 2.03 24.13
N GLU A 294 16.71 1.13 24.37
CA GLU A 294 17.84 0.93 23.47
C GLU A 294 17.38 0.10 22.25
N CYS A 295 17.62 0.63 21.06
CA CYS A 295 17.29 0.06 19.77
C CYS A 295 18.57 -0.26 19.01
N GLN A 296 18.57 -1.34 18.23
CA GLN A 296 19.70 -1.76 17.43
C GLN A 296 19.28 -2.16 16.02
N ILE A 297 20.04 -1.75 15.01
CA ILE A 297 19.83 -2.09 13.61
C ILE A 297 21.16 -2.61 13.07
N PRO A 298 21.28 -3.90 12.75
CA PRO A 298 22.45 -4.43 12.06
C PRO A 298 22.47 -3.92 10.61
N PHE A 299 23.66 -3.74 10.05
CA PHE A 299 23.82 -3.38 8.64
C PHE A 299 25.11 -3.97 8.07
N GLY A 300 25.11 -4.27 6.77
CA GLY A 300 26.30 -4.73 6.04
C GLY A 300 26.91 -3.62 5.18
N ILE A 301 28.22 -3.71 4.95
CA ILE A 301 28.92 -2.88 3.95
C ILE A 301 29.20 -3.75 2.73
N GLY A 302 28.60 -3.39 1.60
CA GLY A 302 28.69 -4.17 0.37
C GLY A 302 27.81 -5.43 0.32
N HIS A 303 27.03 -5.67 1.35
CA HIS A 303 26.04 -6.75 1.43
C HIS A 303 24.85 -6.32 2.32
N LEU A 304 23.80 -7.15 2.38
CA LEU A 304 22.67 -6.94 3.27
C LEU A 304 22.86 -7.75 4.56
N GLU A 305 22.55 -7.14 5.70
CA GLU A 305 22.36 -7.82 6.98
C GLU A 305 20.90 -7.91 7.32
N GLU A 306 20.45 -9.11 7.71
CA GLU A 306 19.11 -9.32 8.21
C GLU A 306 19.02 -9.01 9.70
N GLY A 307 17.89 -8.49 10.13
CA GLY A 307 17.61 -8.18 11.52
C GLY A 307 16.13 -7.97 11.79
N GLU A 308 15.83 -7.44 12.96
CA GLU A 308 14.51 -6.99 13.36
C GLU A 308 14.52 -5.47 13.54
N PHE A 309 13.58 -4.78 12.90
CA PHE A 309 13.44 -3.35 13.08
C PHE A 309 12.74 -3.04 14.41
N PRO A 310 13.39 -2.31 15.34
CA PRO A 310 12.96 -2.28 16.74
C PRO A 310 11.58 -1.67 16.99
N ILE A 311 11.13 -0.74 16.15
CA ILE A 311 9.86 -0.02 16.33
C ILE A 311 8.68 -0.89 15.91
N TYR A 312 8.76 -1.49 14.73
CA TYR A 312 7.67 -2.29 14.15
C TYR A 312 7.77 -3.77 14.50
N LYS A 313 8.92 -4.22 15.02
CA LYS A 313 9.23 -5.64 15.31
C LYS A 313 9.08 -6.54 14.09
N GLU A 314 9.34 -5.98 12.93
CA GLU A 314 9.32 -6.69 11.66
C GLU A 314 10.74 -7.05 11.23
N LYS A 315 10.85 -8.09 10.41
CA LYS A 315 12.12 -8.39 9.75
C LYS A 315 12.58 -7.21 8.92
N CYS A 316 13.89 -7.00 8.88
CA CYS A 316 14.48 -6.00 8.01
C CYS A 316 15.76 -6.51 7.37
N ALA A 317 16.13 -5.92 6.25
CA ALA A 317 17.42 -6.08 5.60
C ALA A 317 18.07 -4.70 5.47
N SER A 318 19.32 -4.57 5.89
CA SER A 318 19.97 -3.27 5.96
C SER A 318 21.36 -3.30 5.33
N SER A 319 21.68 -2.21 4.63
CA SER A 319 23.00 -1.97 4.08
C SER A 319 23.45 -0.55 4.43
N GLY A 320 24.75 -0.41 4.71
CA GLY A 320 25.37 0.88 5.00
C GLY A 320 26.47 1.22 4.01
N ALA A 321 26.74 2.49 3.85
CA ALA A 321 27.85 2.98 3.07
C ALA A 321 28.35 4.32 3.63
N TRP A 322 29.66 4.53 3.59
CA TRP A 322 30.24 5.85 3.82
C TRP A 322 30.10 6.70 2.56
N ILE A 323 29.39 7.82 2.67
CA ILE A 323 29.17 8.76 1.57
C ILE A 323 30.20 9.88 1.56
N ASP A 324 30.84 10.14 2.69
CA ASP A 324 32.02 11.03 2.86
C ASP A 324 32.79 10.64 4.12
N GLN A 325 33.83 11.40 4.49
CA GLN A 325 34.72 11.11 5.64
C GLN A 325 34.02 11.08 6.99
N HIS A 326 32.86 11.71 7.10
CA HIS A 326 32.16 11.93 8.37
C HIS A 326 30.71 11.43 8.35
N THR A 327 30.23 10.95 7.21
CA THR A 327 28.82 10.58 7.05
C THR A 327 28.66 9.12 6.67
N LEU A 328 28.11 8.34 7.60
CA LEU A 328 27.61 7.00 7.35
C LEU A 328 26.13 7.10 6.96
N PHE A 329 25.76 6.49 5.85
CA PHE A 329 24.39 6.34 5.41
C PHE A 329 23.97 4.90 5.52
N ILE A 330 22.84 4.63 6.20
CA ILE A 330 22.29 3.29 6.36
C ILE A 330 20.87 3.32 5.78
N LEU A 331 20.60 2.33 4.94
CA LEU A 331 19.27 2.09 4.38
C LEU A 331 18.77 0.74 4.93
N CYS A 332 17.60 0.78 5.56
CA CYS A 332 16.94 -0.37 6.15
C CYS A 332 15.59 -0.57 5.46
N TRP A 333 15.40 -1.72 4.82
CA TRP A 333 14.13 -2.13 4.23
C TRP A 333 13.38 -3.00 5.22
N LEU A 334 12.13 -2.69 5.47
CA LEU A 334 11.22 -3.55 6.22
C LEU A 334 10.74 -4.67 5.31
N ILE A 335 10.79 -5.90 5.83
CA ILE A 335 10.39 -7.10 5.10
C ILE A 335 9.27 -7.77 5.89
N GLY A 336 8.06 -7.26 5.71
CA GLY A 336 6.91 -7.71 6.50
C GLY A 336 5.62 -7.07 6.00
N GLU A 337 4.76 -6.72 6.94
CA GLU A 337 3.47 -6.10 6.67
C GLU A 337 3.59 -4.60 6.33
N SER A 338 4.69 -3.98 6.72
CA SER A 338 4.96 -2.57 6.41
C SER A 338 5.72 -2.45 5.10
N VAL A 339 5.22 -1.58 4.22
CA VAL A 339 5.96 -1.15 3.02
C VAL A 339 6.71 0.12 3.39
N ALA A 340 7.94 -0.01 3.81
CA ALA A 340 8.77 1.14 4.20
C ALA A 340 10.26 0.85 4.05
N SER A 341 10.99 1.90 3.65
CA SER A 341 12.43 1.97 3.82
C SER A 341 12.81 3.13 4.74
N ILE A 342 13.70 2.89 5.66
CA ILE A 342 14.12 3.85 6.67
C ILE A 342 15.58 4.20 6.42
N ARG A 343 15.86 5.50 6.43
CA ARG A 343 17.17 6.05 6.10
C ARG A 343 17.75 6.72 7.32
N PHE A 344 18.95 6.32 7.70
CA PHE A 344 19.74 6.95 8.75
C PHE A 344 20.95 7.65 8.10
N ARG A 345 21.22 8.87 8.56
CA ARG A 345 22.36 9.67 8.10
C ARG A 345 22.99 10.41 9.26
#